data_4b9965c6a87280fbe8350ec93c9134b2
#
_entry.id   4b9965c6a87280fbe8350ec93c9134b2
#
_cell.length_a   1.000
_cell.length_b   1.000
_cell.length_c   1.000
_cell.angle_alpha   90.00
_cell.angle_beta   90.00
_cell.angle_gamma   90.00
#
_symmetry.space_group_name_H-M   'P 1'
#
loop_
_entity.id
_entity.type
_entity.pdbx_description
1 polymer ?
#
loop_
_entity_poly.entity_id
_entity_poly.type
_entity_poly.pdbx_seq_one_letter_code
_entity_poly.pdbx_strand_id
1 'polypeptide(L)'
;IPGTDQKDEYIIFSAHWDHLGIGAVIDGDSIYNGARDNASGTATLLGIAEAMAKSGPYKRSIVFLWVTAEEQGLLGSAYYAAYPVFPPDQTVANLNIDGMASYGEMNDLSVIGFGQSDLESYAARWAEKQNRYILPDQEPEKGYFFRSDHFNFAKIGIPALYAEGGFDHRTKGKEYAKEKSDEYRTTAYHLPNDEYDAATFEL
;
A
#
# COMPACT_ATOMS: atom_id res chain seq x y z
N ILE A 1 6.01 15.22 -9.73
CA ILE A 1 6.44 15.31 -11.14
C ILE A 1 5.37 16.08 -11.87
N PRO A 2 5.65 17.26 -12.40
CA PRO A 2 4.68 18.05 -13.16
C PRO A 2 4.22 17.32 -14.42
N GLY A 3 2.92 17.40 -14.71
CA GLY A 3 2.33 16.93 -15.95
C GLY A 3 2.54 17.89 -17.12
N THR A 4 2.21 17.45 -18.35
CA THR A 4 2.28 18.25 -19.58
C THR A 4 0.93 18.81 -19.97
N ASP A 5 0.04 17.96 -20.51
CA ASP A 5 -1.22 18.38 -21.12
C ASP A 5 -2.35 18.56 -20.10
N GLN A 6 -2.35 17.78 -19.03
CA GLN A 6 -3.33 17.74 -17.94
C GLN A 6 -2.62 18.00 -16.61
N LYS A 7 -1.76 19.02 -16.57
CA LYS A 7 -0.88 19.33 -15.43
C LYS A 7 -1.63 19.65 -14.13
N ASP A 8 -2.89 20.08 -14.24
CA ASP A 8 -3.75 20.43 -13.11
C ASP A 8 -4.66 19.25 -12.68
N GLU A 9 -4.44 18.05 -13.25
CA GLU A 9 -5.00 16.79 -12.77
C GLU A 9 -3.90 15.97 -12.08
N TYR A 10 -4.24 15.43 -10.91
CA TYR A 10 -3.24 14.81 -10.02
C TYR A 10 -3.53 13.32 -9.81
N ILE A 11 -2.47 12.52 -9.84
CA ILE A 11 -2.48 11.14 -9.37
C ILE A 11 -1.56 11.09 -8.15
N ILE A 12 -2.10 10.65 -7.02
CA ILE A 12 -1.38 10.57 -5.75
C ILE A 12 -1.02 9.12 -5.47
N PHE A 13 0.26 8.85 -5.30
CA PHE A 13 0.74 7.61 -4.69
C PHE A 13 1.04 7.90 -3.22
N SER A 14 0.55 7.06 -2.32
CA SER A 14 0.71 7.25 -0.88
C SER A 14 1.25 6.01 -0.18
N ALA A 15 1.97 6.23 0.91
CA ALA A 15 2.38 5.23 1.89
C ALA A 15 2.59 5.93 3.23
N HIS A 16 2.29 5.27 4.35
CA HIS A 16 2.70 5.80 5.65
C HIS A 16 4.16 5.40 5.95
N TRP A 17 4.84 6.26 6.68
CA TRP A 17 6.25 6.06 7.03
C TRP A 17 6.49 5.88 8.53
N ASP A 18 5.44 6.07 9.33
CA ASP A 18 5.46 5.82 10.77
C ASP A 18 5.25 4.35 11.11
N HIS A 19 5.60 4.01 12.33
CA HIS A 19 5.20 2.78 13.00
C HIS A 19 5.04 3.05 14.50
N LEU A 20 4.90 2.01 15.32
CA LEU A 20 4.58 2.14 16.76
C LEU A 20 5.73 2.73 17.61
N GLY A 21 6.96 2.72 17.11
CA GLY A 21 8.09 3.34 17.77
C GLY A 21 8.59 2.53 18.99
N ILE A 22 8.61 3.13 20.18
CA ILE A 22 9.04 2.45 21.42
C ILE A 22 7.81 2.05 22.22
N GLY A 23 7.68 0.76 22.50
CA GLY A 23 6.53 0.18 23.18
C GLY A 23 6.90 -0.76 24.33
N ALA A 24 6.01 -1.72 24.59
CA ALA A 24 6.24 -2.75 25.61
C ALA A 24 7.44 -3.62 25.23
N VAL A 25 8.23 -4.02 26.23
CA VAL A 25 9.36 -4.95 26.02
C VAL A 25 8.81 -6.35 25.74
N ILE A 26 9.18 -6.93 24.60
CA ILE A 26 8.87 -8.32 24.23
C ILE A 26 10.20 -9.01 23.92
N ASP A 27 10.50 -10.10 24.59
CA ASP A 27 11.73 -10.88 24.44
C ASP A 27 13.03 -10.06 24.54
N GLY A 28 12.98 -8.95 25.31
CA GLY A 28 14.12 -8.06 25.54
C GLY A 28 14.21 -6.87 24.57
N ASP A 29 13.32 -6.77 23.60
CA ASP A 29 13.22 -5.67 22.65
C ASP A 29 11.98 -4.81 22.88
N SER A 30 12.13 -3.49 22.75
CA SER A 30 11.04 -2.51 22.87
C SER A 30 10.89 -1.63 21.63
N ILE A 31 11.68 -1.85 20.58
CA ILE A 31 11.66 -1.06 19.36
C ILE A 31 10.80 -1.80 18.32
N TYR A 32 9.73 -1.15 17.94
CA TYR A 32 8.80 -1.65 16.93
C TYR A 32 9.20 -1.01 15.59
N ASN A 33 9.97 -1.76 14.78
CA ASN A 33 10.65 -1.20 13.61
C ASN A 33 9.72 -1.02 12.40
N GLY A 34 8.72 -1.90 12.23
CA GLY A 34 7.77 -1.81 11.12
C GLY A 34 8.43 -2.01 9.75
N ALA A 35 9.26 -3.06 9.62
CA ALA A 35 9.99 -3.30 8.37
C ALA A 35 9.04 -3.61 7.21
N ARG A 36 8.06 -4.49 7.44
CA ARG A 36 7.01 -4.77 6.47
C ARG A 36 5.89 -3.74 6.55
N ASP A 37 5.50 -3.37 7.74
CA ASP A 37 4.45 -2.39 8.05
C ASP A 37 5.04 -1.11 8.66
N ASN A 38 5.41 -0.05 7.90
CA ASN A 38 5.27 0.03 6.45
C ASN A 38 6.55 0.60 5.79
N ALA A 39 7.74 0.23 6.30
CA ALA A 39 8.99 0.61 5.62
C ALA A 39 9.04 0.02 4.20
N SER A 40 8.45 -1.17 3.99
CA SER A 40 8.36 -1.80 2.67
C SER A 40 7.55 -0.97 1.67
N GLY A 41 6.39 -0.45 2.06
CA GLY A 41 5.57 0.44 1.23
C GLY A 41 6.26 1.78 0.98
N THR A 42 6.88 2.35 2.00
CA THR A 42 7.67 3.60 1.89
C THR A 42 8.82 3.44 0.89
N ALA A 43 9.58 2.34 0.96
CA ALA A 43 10.68 2.04 0.04
C ALA A 43 10.16 1.79 -1.39
N THR A 44 9.05 1.07 -1.53
CA THR A 44 8.40 0.83 -2.82
C THR A 44 7.97 2.16 -3.46
N LEU A 45 7.38 3.06 -2.69
CA LEU A 45 6.98 4.38 -3.17
C LEU A 45 8.18 5.20 -3.66
N LEU A 46 9.33 5.14 -2.97
CA LEU A 46 10.58 5.76 -3.42
C LEU A 46 11.08 5.16 -4.74
N GLY A 47 11.04 3.83 -4.87
CA GLY A 47 11.41 3.15 -6.12
C GLY A 47 10.51 3.53 -7.30
N ILE A 48 9.20 3.63 -7.07
CA ILE A 48 8.24 4.10 -8.08
C ILE A 48 8.55 5.55 -8.45
N ALA A 49 8.81 6.41 -7.47
CA ALA A 49 9.14 7.81 -7.72
C ALA A 49 10.40 7.97 -8.59
N GLU A 50 11.44 7.19 -8.30
CA GLU A 50 12.68 7.17 -9.10
C GLU A 50 12.42 6.67 -10.52
N ALA A 51 11.70 5.57 -10.68
CA ALA A 51 11.38 5.01 -11.99
C ALA A 51 10.54 5.97 -12.83
N MET A 52 9.54 6.60 -12.22
CA MET A 52 8.68 7.56 -12.90
C MET A 52 9.42 8.86 -13.24
N ALA A 53 10.34 9.34 -12.40
CA ALA A 53 11.17 10.50 -12.70
C ALA A 53 12.07 10.27 -13.93
N LYS A 54 12.48 9.02 -14.18
CA LYS A 54 13.32 8.63 -15.34
C LYS A 54 12.50 8.35 -16.61
N SER A 55 11.20 8.03 -16.50
CA SER A 55 10.38 7.52 -17.60
C SER A 55 9.48 8.58 -18.26
N GLY A 56 9.30 9.76 -17.64
CA GLY A 56 8.42 10.82 -18.16
C GLY A 56 8.78 11.33 -19.57
N PRO A 57 8.01 12.26 -20.11
CA PRO A 57 6.97 13.04 -19.45
C PRO A 57 5.62 12.33 -19.33
N TYR A 58 4.81 12.75 -18.35
CA TYR A 58 3.44 12.28 -18.14
C TYR A 58 2.43 13.38 -18.47
N LYS A 59 1.22 12.99 -18.87
CA LYS A 59 0.16 13.97 -19.13
C LYS A 59 -0.32 14.66 -17.88
N ARG A 60 -0.58 13.86 -16.82
CA ARG A 60 -1.03 14.33 -15.49
C ARG A 60 0.15 14.53 -14.55
N SER A 61 -0.03 15.39 -13.57
CA SER A 61 0.92 15.56 -12.48
C SER A 61 0.89 14.35 -11.53
N ILE A 62 2.07 13.88 -11.14
CA ILE A 62 2.22 12.76 -10.22
C ILE A 62 2.72 13.30 -8.88
N VAL A 63 2.05 12.91 -7.83
CA VAL A 63 2.35 13.28 -6.44
C VAL A 63 2.75 12.04 -5.67
N PHE A 64 3.85 12.10 -4.96
CA PHE A 64 4.27 11.09 -4.00
C PHE A 64 4.10 11.66 -2.61
N LEU A 65 3.30 10.99 -1.79
CA LEU A 65 2.87 11.48 -0.49
C LEU A 65 3.20 10.44 0.59
N TRP A 66 4.12 10.77 1.46
CA TRP A 66 4.37 10.00 2.68
C TRP A 66 3.57 10.63 3.82
N VAL A 67 2.60 9.89 4.34
CA VAL A 67 1.80 10.31 5.48
C VAL A 67 2.36 9.76 6.78
N THR A 68 1.98 10.34 7.91
CA THR A 68 2.41 9.92 9.24
C THR A 68 1.22 9.65 10.14
N ALA A 69 1.47 8.96 11.25
CA ALA A 69 0.47 8.61 12.25
C ALA A 69 -0.72 7.80 11.67
N GLU A 70 -0.43 6.91 10.73
CA GLU A 70 -1.37 5.89 10.24
C GLU A 70 -1.76 4.98 11.41
N GLU A 71 -0.78 4.48 12.14
CA GLU A 71 -0.89 3.61 13.31
C GLU A 71 -1.67 4.24 14.48
N GLN A 72 -1.85 5.55 14.46
CA GLN A 72 -2.62 6.30 15.46
C GLN A 72 -4.04 6.66 14.97
N GLY A 73 -4.53 5.97 13.93
CA GLY A 73 -5.86 6.15 13.38
C GLY A 73 -5.92 7.02 12.13
N LEU A 74 -4.99 6.81 11.19
CA LEU A 74 -4.98 7.43 9.85
C LEU A 74 -4.88 8.97 9.91
N LEU A 75 -4.17 9.53 10.91
CA LEU A 75 -4.21 10.97 11.19
C LEU A 75 -3.59 11.79 10.07
N GLY A 76 -2.50 11.31 9.45
CA GLY A 76 -1.83 12.04 8.37
C GLY A 76 -2.68 12.15 7.11
N SER A 77 -3.29 11.06 6.67
CA SER A 77 -4.20 11.08 5.53
C SER A 77 -5.51 11.82 5.84
N ALA A 78 -6.02 11.74 7.08
CA ALA A 78 -7.16 12.53 7.52
C ALA A 78 -6.86 14.05 7.49
N TYR A 79 -5.65 14.43 7.92
CA TYR A 79 -5.21 15.81 7.82
C TYR A 79 -5.11 16.28 6.37
N TYR A 80 -4.51 15.46 5.49
CA TYR A 80 -4.43 15.77 4.07
C TYR A 80 -5.83 15.90 3.45
N ALA A 81 -6.77 15.02 3.79
CA ALA A 81 -8.15 15.08 3.30
C ALA A 81 -8.88 16.36 3.75
N ALA A 82 -8.58 16.83 4.96
CA ALA A 82 -9.17 18.08 5.50
C ALA A 82 -8.50 19.34 4.93
N TYR A 83 -7.21 19.27 4.63
CA TYR A 83 -6.39 20.40 4.15
C TYR A 83 -5.54 19.98 2.96
N PRO A 84 -6.15 19.64 1.82
CA PRO A 84 -5.44 19.08 0.68
C PRO A 84 -4.54 20.13 0.03
N VAL A 85 -3.30 19.73 -0.31
CA VAL A 85 -2.37 20.58 -1.07
C VAL A 85 -2.84 20.75 -2.51
N PHE A 86 -3.48 19.72 -3.05
CA PHE A 86 -4.05 19.72 -4.41
C PHE A 86 -5.57 19.55 -4.31
N PRO A 87 -6.37 20.27 -5.13
CA PRO A 87 -7.82 20.20 -5.07
C PRO A 87 -8.35 18.77 -5.23
N PRO A 88 -9.29 18.32 -4.38
CA PRO A 88 -9.86 16.97 -4.49
C PRO A 88 -10.57 16.71 -5.83
N ASP A 89 -11.25 17.71 -6.38
CA ASP A 89 -11.93 17.65 -7.68
C ASP A 89 -10.99 17.58 -8.88
N GLN A 90 -9.70 17.88 -8.67
CA GLN A 90 -8.61 17.71 -9.65
C GLN A 90 -7.77 16.47 -9.35
N THR A 91 -7.97 15.80 -8.24
CA THR A 91 -7.26 14.57 -7.89
C THR A 91 -8.02 13.37 -8.44
N VAL A 92 -7.50 12.78 -9.51
CA VAL A 92 -8.19 11.74 -10.28
C VAL A 92 -8.02 10.34 -9.72
N ALA A 93 -6.99 10.11 -8.90
CA ALA A 93 -6.74 8.83 -8.26
C ALA A 93 -5.80 8.96 -7.05
N ASN A 94 -6.00 8.10 -6.06
CA ASN A 94 -5.02 7.74 -5.03
C ASN A 94 -4.66 6.25 -5.17
N LEU A 95 -3.37 5.94 -5.16
CA LEU A 95 -2.85 4.57 -5.10
C LEU A 95 -2.05 4.44 -3.80
N ASN A 96 -2.60 3.68 -2.87
CA ASN A 96 -2.01 3.51 -1.54
C ASN A 96 -1.20 2.21 -1.45
N ILE A 97 -0.03 2.28 -0.83
CA ILE A 97 0.87 1.15 -0.62
C ILE A 97 1.05 0.99 0.88
N ASP A 98 0.58 -0.14 1.40
CA ASP A 98 0.60 -0.43 2.82
C ASP A 98 0.88 -1.91 3.03
N GLY A 99 2.12 -2.20 3.40
CA GLY A 99 2.62 -3.55 3.54
C GLY A 99 2.85 -4.29 2.22
N MET A 100 4.10 -4.63 1.93
CA MET A 100 4.44 -5.49 0.79
C MET A 100 4.63 -6.94 1.26
N ALA A 101 3.93 -7.88 0.63
CA ALA A 101 4.15 -9.29 0.92
C ALA A 101 5.54 -9.72 0.43
N SER A 102 6.32 -10.32 1.33
CA SER A 102 7.70 -10.76 1.09
C SER A 102 7.84 -12.28 0.97
N TYR A 103 6.80 -12.97 0.48
CA TYR A 103 6.80 -14.44 0.43
C TYR A 103 7.15 -15.02 -0.94
N GLY A 104 7.51 -14.16 -1.90
CA GLY A 104 7.79 -14.52 -3.29
C GLY A 104 6.68 -14.14 -4.25
N GLU A 105 6.79 -14.64 -5.49
CA GLU A 105 5.87 -14.28 -6.57
C GLU A 105 4.48 -14.86 -6.39
N MET A 106 3.45 -14.02 -6.57
CA MET A 106 2.04 -14.38 -6.50
C MET A 106 1.39 -14.42 -7.88
N ASN A 107 0.43 -15.32 -8.07
CA ASN A 107 -0.42 -15.37 -9.25
C ASN A 107 -1.53 -14.31 -9.22
N ASP A 108 -1.81 -13.76 -8.07
CA ASP A 108 -2.91 -12.83 -7.84
C ASP A 108 -2.47 -11.53 -7.18
N LEU A 109 -3.36 -10.56 -7.20
CA LEU A 109 -3.29 -9.30 -6.49
C LEU A 109 -4.64 -9.10 -5.80
N SER A 110 -4.64 -8.95 -4.48
CA SER A 110 -5.85 -8.71 -3.71
C SER A 110 -6.16 -7.22 -3.68
N VAL A 111 -7.38 -6.84 -4.05
CA VAL A 111 -7.86 -5.45 -4.02
C VAL A 111 -8.80 -5.27 -2.85
N ILE A 112 -8.37 -4.43 -1.91
CA ILE A 112 -9.17 -4.09 -0.73
C ILE A 112 -10.22 -3.05 -1.12
N GLY A 113 -11.49 -3.30 -0.78
CA GLY A 113 -12.61 -2.45 -1.20
C GLY A 113 -12.99 -2.62 -2.66
N PHE A 114 -12.86 -3.83 -3.20
CA PHE A 114 -13.21 -4.14 -4.60
C PHE A 114 -14.64 -3.69 -4.94
N GLY A 115 -14.79 -3.01 -6.09
CA GLY A 115 -16.07 -2.46 -6.55
C GLY A 115 -16.27 -0.97 -6.17
N GLN A 116 -15.27 -0.30 -5.61
CA GLN A 116 -15.38 1.09 -5.19
C GLN A 116 -15.01 2.09 -6.31
N SER A 117 -14.21 1.68 -7.28
CA SER A 117 -13.78 2.57 -8.36
C SER A 117 -13.39 1.82 -9.64
N ASP A 118 -13.28 2.56 -10.75
CA ASP A 118 -12.79 2.02 -12.03
C ASP A 118 -11.28 1.69 -12.02
N LEU A 119 -10.57 2.04 -10.95
CA LEU A 119 -9.12 1.76 -10.82
C LEU A 119 -8.81 0.27 -10.83
N GLU A 120 -9.74 -0.57 -10.38
CA GLU A 120 -9.61 -2.02 -10.45
C GLU A 120 -9.47 -2.52 -11.90
N SER A 121 -10.15 -1.88 -12.85
CA SER A 121 -10.02 -2.22 -14.28
C SER A 121 -8.61 -1.93 -14.80
N TYR A 122 -7.96 -0.90 -14.28
CA TYR A 122 -6.57 -0.61 -14.61
C TYR A 122 -5.64 -1.63 -13.93
N ALA A 123 -5.87 -1.93 -12.65
CA ALA A 123 -5.12 -2.94 -11.92
C ALA A 123 -5.21 -4.31 -12.62
N ALA A 124 -6.40 -4.74 -13.04
CA ALA A 124 -6.62 -6.01 -13.75
C ALA A 124 -5.80 -6.10 -15.04
N ARG A 125 -5.83 -5.04 -15.86
CA ARG A 125 -5.07 -5.01 -17.14
C ARG A 125 -3.55 -5.09 -16.92
N TRP A 126 -3.03 -4.50 -15.84
CA TRP A 126 -1.60 -4.56 -15.53
C TRP A 126 -1.22 -5.87 -14.85
N ALA A 127 -2.10 -6.43 -14.02
CA ALA A 127 -1.92 -7.76 -13.44
C ALA A 127 -1.83 -8.83 -14.55
N GLU A 128 -2.73 -8.78 -15.55
CA GLU A 128 -2.70 -9.70 -16.69
C GLU A 128 -1.37 -9.66 -17.44
N LYS A 129 -0.80 -8.47 -17.67
CA LYS A 129 0.53 -8.34 -18.31
C LYS A 129 1.67 -8.97 -17.51
N GLN A 130 1.47 -9.15 -16.22
CA GLN A 130 2.41 -9.83 -15.31
C GLN A 130 2.06 -11.32 -15.12
N ASN A 131 1.12 -11.86 -15.89
CA ASN A 131 0.54 -13.18 -15.70
C ASN A 131 -0.06 -13.34 -14.29
N ARG A 132 -0.74 -12.30 -13.81
CA ARG A 132 -1.47 -12.25 -12.55
C ARG A 132 -2.94 -11.96 -12.81
N TYR A 133 -3.78 -12.28 -11.86
CA TYR A 133 -5.19 -11.90 -11.85
C TYR A 133 -5.52 -11.11 -10.58
N ILE A 134 -6.60 -10.35 -10.59
CA ILE A 134 -7.04 -9.64 -9.39
C ILE A 134 -8.12 -10.43 -8.67
N LEU A 135 -8.13 -10.33 -7.35
CA LEU A 135 -9.16 -10.86 -6.46
C LEU A 135 -9.69 -9.73 -5.57
N PRO A 136 -10.98 -9.77 -5.19
CA PRO A 136 -11.44 -8.96 -4.08
C PRO A 136 -10.78 -9.40 -2.78
N ASP A 137 -10.86 -8.54 -1.75
CA ASP A 137 -10.48 -8.89 -0.38
C ASP A 137 -11.09 -10.24 0.02
N GLN A 138 -10.26 -11.16 0.51
CA GLN A 138 -10.69 -12.50 0.89
C GLN A 138 -11.22 -12.55 2.33
N GLU A 139 -11.02 -11.49 3.12
CA GLU A 139 -11.41 -11.39 4.52
C GLU A 139 -12.13 -10.04 4.81
N PRO A 140 -13.18 -9.68 4.03
CA PRO A 140 -13.81 -8.36 4.11
C PRO A 140 -14.45 -8.08 5.48
N GLU A 141 -14.79 -9.13 6.24
CA GLU A 141 -15.31 -9.02 7.60
C GLU A 141 -14.29 -8.45 8.59
N LYS A 142 -13.00 -8.48 8.26
CA LYS A 142 -11.95 -7.86 9.06
C LYS A 142 -11.87 -6.34 8.90
N GLY A 143 -12.56 -5.79 7.88
CA GLY A 143 -12.70 -4.37 7.67
C GLY A 143 -11.40 -3.65 7.26
N TYR A 144 -10.51 -4.32 6.54
CA TYR A 144 -9.24 -3.74 6.07
C TYR A 144 -9.41 -2.45 5.26
N PHE A 145 -10.51 -2.32 4.52
CA PHE A 145 -10.84 -1.09 3.79
C PHE A 145 -10.83 0.17 4.66
N PHE A 146 -11.14 0.05 5.95
CA PHE A 146 -11.22 1.17 6.89
C PHE A 146 -9.94 1.39 7.70
N ARG A 147 -8.88 0.60 7.43
CA ARG A 147 -7.68 0.53 8.27
C ARG A 147 -6.43 1.05 7.59
N SER A 148 -6.53 1.61 6.38
CA SER A 148 -5.38 2.19 5.70
C SER A 148 -5.73 3.53 5.05
N ASP A 149 -4.74 4.31 4.72
CA ASP A 149 -4.81 5.72 4.34
C ASP A 149 -5.69 6.03 3.12
N HIS A 150 -5.83 5.08 2.18
CA HIS A 150 -6.73 5.20 1.01
C HIS A 150 -8.17 5.56 1.41
N PHE A 151 -8.60 5.12 2.60
CA PHE A 151 -9.94 5.38 3.10
C PHE A 151 -10.26 6.87 3.24
N ASN A 152 -9.30 7.67 3.71
CA ASN A 152 -9.52 9.11 3.86
C ASN A 152 -9.62 9.83 2.50
N PHE A 153 -8.96 9.34 1.47
CA PHE A 153 -9.15 9.83 0.10
C PHE A 153 -10.52 9.43 -0.45
N ALA A 154 -10.92 8.18 -0.25
CA ALA A 154 -12.25 7.70 -0.66
C ALA A 154 -13.38 8.50 0.01
N LYS A 155 -13.26 8.86 1.29
CA LYS A 155 -14.24 9.67 2.03
C LYS A 155 -14.50 11.05 1.43
N ILE A 156 -13.51 11.64 0.79
CA ILE A 156 -13.65 12.96 0.14
C ILE A 156 -13.91 12.86 -1.37
N GLY A 157 -14.26 11.65 -1.85
CA GLY A 157 -14.67 11.40 -3.23
C GLY A 157 -13.52 11.21 -4.23
N ILE A 158 -12.28 11.04 -3.77
CA ILE A 158 -11.16 10.68 -4.64
C ILE A 158 -11.18 9.17 -4.86
N PRO A 159 -11.22 8.68 -6.13
CA PRO A 159 -11.06 7.25 -6.40
C PRO A 159 -9.76 6.74 -5.79
N ALA A 160 -9.84 5.73 -4.94
CA ALA A 160 -8.69 5.19 -4.24
C ALA A 160 -8.53 3.69 -4.52
N LEU A 161 -7.29 3.26 -4.73
CA LEU A 161 -6.92 1.87 -4.90
C LEU A 161 -5.94 1.48 -3.79
N TYR A 162 -6.30 0.46 -3.05
CA TYR A 162 -5.43 -0.25 -2.13
C TYR A 162 -5.37 -1.70 -2.56
N ALA A 163 -4.18 -2.18 -2.88
CA ALA A 163 -3.97 -3.55 -3.31
C ALA A 163 -2.80 -4.16 -2.52
N GLU A 164 -3.06 -5.30 -1.93
CA GLU A 164 -2.09 -6.08 -1.18
C GLU A 164 -1.47 -7.18 -2.04
N GLY A 165 -0.41 -7.81 -1.51
CA GLY A 165 0.13 -9.05 -2.06
C GLY A 165 -0.95 -10.14 -2.14
N GLY A 166 -0.78 -11.06 -3.09
CA GLY A 166 -1.77 -12.08 -3.34
C GLY A 166 -1.81 -13.20 -2.30
N PHE A 167 -2.78 -14.10 -2.49
CA PHE A 167 -3.00 -15.29 -1.70
C PHE A 167 -2.66 -16.59 -2.45
N ASP A 168 -2.16 -16.49 -3.68
CA ASP A 168 -1.83 -17.66 -4.51
C ASP A 168 -0.37 -17.60 -4.95
N HIS A 169 0.51 -18.16 -4.11
CA HIS A 169 1.94 -18.22 -4.40
C HIS A 169 2.20 -19.04 -5.66
N ARG A 170 2.96 -18.47 -6.60
CA ARG A 170 3.12 -18.98 -7.98
C ARG A 170 3.58 -20.44 -8.07
N THR A 171 4.40 -20.90 -7.15
CA THR A 171 4.96 -22.27 -7.17
C THR A 171 4.53 -23.13 -5.98
N LYS A 172 4.16 -22.50 -4.84
CA LYS A 172 3.84 -23.21 -3.60
C LYS A 172 2.34 -23.22 -3.27
N GLY A 173 1.54 -22.42 -4.01
CA GLY A 173 0.08 -22.40 -3.88
C GLY A 173 -0.46 -21.61 -2.70
N LYS A 174 -1.78 -21.68 -2.54
CA LYS A 174 -2.55 -20.84 -1.59
C LYS A 174 -2.28 -21.16 -0.12
N GLU A 175 -2.11 -22.45 0.19
CA GLU A 175 -1.86 -22.88 1.57
C GLU A 175 -0.57 -22.30 2.13
N TYR A 176 0.49 -22.30 1.33
CA TYR A 176 1.76 -21.70 1.70
C TYR A 176 1.63 -20.18 1.92
N ALA A 177 0.95 -19.48 1.00
CA ALA A 177 0.76 -18.03 1.14
C ALA A 177 -0.03 -17.69 2.41
N LYS A 178 -1.08 -18.47 2.69
CA LYS A 178 -1.87 -18.34 3.92
C LYS A 178 -1.03 -18.60 5.17
N GLU A 179 -0.27 -19.69 5.20
CA GLU A 179 0.62 -20.03 6.31
C GLU A 179 1.59 -18.87 6.61
N LYS A 180 2.22 -18.31 5.56
CA LYS A 180 3.15 -17.17 5.71
C LYS A 180 2.46 -15.89 6.16
N SER A 181 1.26 -15.62 5.70
CA SER A 181 0.48 -14.49 6.16
C SER A 181 0.08 -14.64 7.64
N ASP A 182 -0.38 -15.83 8.04
CA ASP A 182 -0.74 -16.10 9.42
C ASP A 182 0.48 -16.06 10.36
N GLU A 183 1.63 -16.59 9.91
CA GLU A 183 2.92 -16.50 10.62
C GLU A 183 3.28 -15.04 10.89
N TYR A 184 3.29 -14.19 9.84
CA TYR A 184 3.57 -12.76 10.00
C TYR A 184 2.63 -12.08 11.00
N ARG A 185 1.32 -12.31 10.87
CA ARG A 185 0.31 -11.71 11.75
C ARG A 185 0.46 -12.11 13.22
N THR A 186 0.98 -13.30 13.49
CA THR A 186 1.11 -13.81 14.86
C THR A 186 2.48 -13.55 15.48
N THR A 187 3.51 -13.36 14.67
CA THR A 187 4.90 -13.28 15.16
C THR A 187 5.58 -11.94 14.95
N ALA A 188 5.10 -11.11 14.01
CA ALA A 188 5.78 -9.88 13.63
C ALA A 188 4.85 -8.65 13.55
N TYR A 189 3.63 -8.80 13.02
CA TYR A 189 2.72 -7.67 12.83
C TYR A 189 2.43 -6.94 14.15
N HIS A 190 2.79 -5.65 14.20
CA HIS A 190 2.70 -4.78 15.37
C HIS A 190 3.52 -5.30 16.56
N LEU A 191 4.64 -5.99 16.29
CA LEU A 191 5.56 -6.52 17.28
C LEU A 191 7.01 -6.07 16.96
N PRO A 192 7.95 -6.12 17.93
CA PRO A 192 9.35 -5.80 17.65
C PRO A 192 9.98 -6.67 16.56
N ASN A 193 9.46 -7.88 16.35
CA ASN A 193 9.96 -8.83 15.36
C ASN A 193 9.65 -8.43 13.89
N ASP A 194 8.95 -7.34 13.63
CA ASP A 194 8.85 -6.78 12.26
C ASP A 194 10.13 -6.03 11.89
N GLU A 195 11.18 -6.82 11.76
CA GLU A 195 12.55 -6.39 11.49
C GLU A 195 12.91 -6.60 10.00
N TYR A 196 13.81 -5.75 9.50
CA TYR A 196 14.39 -5.96 8.18
C TYR A 196 15.43 -7.09 8.24
N ASP A 197 15.14 -8.15 7.51
CA ASP A 197 16.08 -9.21 7.21
C ASP A 197 16.18 -9.42 5.70
N ALA A 198 17.37 -9.26 5.14
CA ALA A 198 17.60 -9.43 3.70
C ALA A 198 17.16 -10.81 3.16
N ALA A 199 17.18 -11.85 4.02
CA ALA A 199 16.73 -13.19 3.63
C ALA A 199 15.21 -13.33 3.55
N THR A 200 14.47 -12.52 4.30
CA THR A 200 12.99 -12.53 4.30
C THR A 200 12.38 -11.57 3.28
N PHE A 201 13.16 -10.61 2.77
CA PHE A 201 12.77 -9.68 1.71
C PHE A 201 13.33 -10.08 0.34
N GLU A 202 13.50 -11.38 0.07
CA GLU A 202 13.75 -11.85 -1.28
C GLU A 202 12.55 -11.57 -2.19
N LEU A 203 12.76 -10.61 -3.09
CA LEU A 203 11.81 -10.24 -4.15
C LEU A 203 11.96 -11.18 -5.36
#